data_2abf7962a5b7840bdf087189a4756c67
#
_entry.id   2abf7962a5b7840bdf087189a4756c67
#
_cell.length_a   1.000
_cell.length_b   1.000
_cell.length_c   1.000
_cell.angle_alpha   90.00
_cell.angle_beta   90.00
_cell.angle_gamma   90.00
#
_symmetry.space_group_name_H-M   'P 1'
#
loop_
_entity.id
_entity.type
_entity.pdbx_description
1 polymer ?
#
loop_
_entity_poly.entity_id
_entity_poly.type
_entity_poly.pdbx_seq_one_letter_code
_entity_poly.pdbx_strand_id
1 'polypeptide(L)'
;AVKLQPNGGSVQTVTAPTTPKTVYVNMTTDCLYAKPGETVTPSVAYDGGWMHAYTYIDYNNDGKFTPKVNDNLSIEAGSDLVSFSFYGGNDNENGKNSAGTSISGSGRNTLVMPAFTIPADTKPGMYRMRYKVDWNSIDPAGSIDQSNPIIGNGGGIIAVMLNIHGAYANVND
;
A
#
# COMPACT_ATOMS: atom_id res chain seq x y z
N ALA A 1 7.53 -7.23 -6.78
CA ALA A 1 6.63 -6.43 -7.63
C ALA A 1 5.51 -5.84 -6.79
N VAL A 2 5.09 -4.64 -7.15
CA VAL A 2 3.91 -4.00 -6.58
C VAL A 2 2.80 -3.96 -7.62
N LYS A 3 1.57 -4.15 -7.18
CA LYS A 3 0.43 -4.32 -8.07
C LYS A 3 -0.75 -3.49 -7.61
N LEU A 4 -1.55 -3.05 -8.57
CA LEU A 4 -2.82 -2.38 -8.32
C LEU A 4 -3.84 -2.91 -9.32
N GLN A 5 -4.97 -3.38 -8.82
CA GLN A 5 -6.03 -3.92 -9.67
C GLN A 5 -7.31 -3.12 -9.50
N PRO A 6 -7.73 -2.38 -10.52
CA PRO A 6 -9.06 -1.78 -10.52
C PRO A 6 -10.14 -2.85 -10.43
N ASN A 7 -11.22 -2.54 -9.74
CA ASN A 7 -12.37 -3.45 -9.64
C ASN A 7 -12.94 -3.73 -11.03
N GLY A 8 -12.98 -5.01 -11.39
CA GLY A 8 -13.41 -5.44 -12.73
C GLY A 8 -12.39 -5.20 -13.85
N GLY A 9 -11.21 -4.72 -13.51
CA GLY A 9 -10.15 -4.45 -14.48
C GLY A 9 -8.97 -5.41 -14.39
N SER A 10 -7.99 -5.19 -15.26
CA SER A 10 -6.75 -5.98 -15.27
C SER A 10 -5.79 -5.50 -14.20
N VAL A 11 -5.00 -6.43 -13.66
CA VAL A 11 -3.94 -6.10 -12.71
C VAL A 11 -2.83 -5.32 -13.40
N GLN A 12 -2.41 -4.23 -12.76
CA GLN A 12 -1.25 -3.45 -13.17
C GLN A 12 -0.07 -3.83 -12.30
N THR A 13 1.11 -3.93 -12.86
CA THR A 13 2.32 -4.39 -12.15
C THR A 13 3.50 -3.47 -12.46
N VAL A 14 4.21 -3.08 -11.39
CA VAL A 14 5.53 -2.48 -11.47
C VAL A 14 6.52 -3.42 -10.81
N THR A 15 7.52 -3.85 -11.57
CA THR A 15 8.53 -4.79 -11.10
C THR A 15 9.79 -4.04 -10.71
N ALA A 16 10.12 -4.08 -9.42
CA ALA A 16 11.36 -3.50 -8.93
C ALA A 16 12.55 -4.41 -9.20
N PRO A 17 13.73 -3.85 -9.46
CA PRO A 17 14.95 -4.65 -9.59
C PRO A 17 15.26 -5.37 -8.27
N THR A 18 15.81 -6.56 -8.39
CA THR A 18 16.20 -7.38 -7.24
C THR A 18 17.66 -7.21 -6.85
N THR A 19 18.43 -6.54 -7.69
CA THR A 19 19.85 -6.26 -7.50
C THR A 19 20.18 -4.82 -7.92
N PRO A 20 20.97 -4.08 -7.11
CA PRO A 20 21.37 -4.45 -5.75
C PRO A 20 20.18 -4.47 -4.80
N LYS A 21 20.27 -5.26 -3.74
CA LYS A 21 19.24 -5.26 -2.69
C LYS A 21 19.34 -3.95 -1.90
N THR A 22 18.29 -3.15 -1.96
CA THR A 22 18.15 -1.93 -1.17
C THR A 22 16.82 -1.96 -0.45
N VAL A 23 16.77 -1.34 0.73
CA VAL A 23 15.51 -1.23 1.48
C VAL A 23 14.52 -0.33 0.76
N TYR A 24 15.01 0.76 0.23
CA TYR A 24 14.20 1.72 -0.52
C TYR A 24 14.51 1.60 -2.01
N VAL A 25 13.47 1.37 -2.79
CA VAL A 25 13.56 1.31 -4.25
C VAL A 25 12.70 2.42 -4.85
N ASN A 26 13.34 3.33 -5.55
CA ASN A 26 12.67 4.43 -6.22
C ASN A 26 12.27 4.00 -7.63
N MET A 27 10.97 3.78 -7.83
CA MET A 27 10.37 3.45 -9.11
C MET A 27 9.40 4.56 -9.57
N THR A 28 9.70 5.80 -9.21
CA THR A 28 8.81 6.94 -9.50
C THR A 28 8.81 7.38 -10.97
N THR A 29 9.60 6.73 -11.82
CA THR A 29 9.47 6.83 -13.27
C THR A 29 8.38 5.90 -13.84
N ASP A 30 7.87 4.99 -13.02
CA ASP A 30 6.80 4.08 -13.38
C ASP A 30 5.51 4.51 -12.73
N CYS A 31 4.40 4.28 -13.41
CA CYS A 31 3.07 4.64 -12.97
C CYS A 31 2.16 3.44 -12.84
N LEU A 32 1.34 3.49 -11.80
CA LEU A 32 0.07 2.79 -11.71
C LEU A 32 -1.04 3.80 -12.03
N TYR A 33 -2.19 3.32 -12.45
CA TYR A 33 -3.27 4.18 -12.96
C TYR A 33 -4.57 3.89 -12.23
N ALA A 34 -5.29 4.96 -11.91
CA ALA A 34 -6.63 4.88 -11.34
C ALA A 34 -7.45 6.09 -11.76
N LYS A 35 -8.75 6.04 -11.50
CA LYS A 35 -9.68 7.16 -11.72
C LYS A 35 -10.24 7.65 -10.40
N PRO A 36 -10.63 8.92 -10.29
CA PRO A 36 -11.38 9.37 -9.12
C PRO A 36 -12.62 8.49 -8.91
N GLY A 37 -12.88 8.10 -7.66
CA GLY A 37 -14.01 7.25 -7.30
C GLY A 37 -13.85 5.76 -7.60
N GLU A 38 -12.76 5.36 -8.22
CA GLU A 38 -12.51 3.95 -8.54
C GLU A 38 -12.07 3.17 -7.31
N THR A 39 -12.58 1.95 -7.17
CA THR A 39 -12.14 1.00 -6.15
C THR A 39 -11.02 0.14 -6.71
N VAL A 40 -9.90 0.07 -6.00
CA VAL A 40 -8.69 -0.61 -6.41
C VAL A 40 -8.16 -1.50 -5.30
N THR A 41 -7.50 -2.60 -5.67
CA THR A 41 -6.90 -3.55 -4.73
C THR A 41 -5.39 -3.55 -4.88
N PRO A 42 -4.64 -3.14 -3.84
CA PRO A 42 -3.20 -3.21 -3.85
C PRO A 42 -2.70 -4.58 -3.41
N SER A 43 -1.59 -5.01 -3.98
CA SER A 43 -0.90 -6.22 -3.54
C SER A 43 0.61 -6.12 -3.79
N VAL A 44 1.35 -6.96 -3.09
CA VAL A 44 2.80 -7.07 -3.24
C VAL A 44 3.16 -8.52 -3.48
N ALA A 45 3.93 -8.78 -4.53
CA ALA A 45 4.60 -10.05 -4.72
C ALA A 45 6.03 -9.94 -4.18
N TYR A 46 6.42 -10.87 -3.33
CA TYR A 46 7.73 -10.87 -2.69
C TYR A 46 8.16 -12.32 -2.43
N ASP A 47 9.41 -12.49 -2.05
CA ASP A 47 9.92 -13.82 -1.69
C ASP A 47 9.98 -13.93 -0.16
N GLY A 48 9.00 -14.60 0.41
CA GLY A 48 8.92 -14.77 1.85
C GLY A 48 7.52 -15.07 2.37
N GLY A 49 7.36 -14.96 3.68
CA GLY A 49 6.10 -15.18 4.39
C GLY A 49 6.08 -14.46 5.74
N TRP A 50 4.89 -14.35 6.33
CA TRP A 50 4.67 -13.75 7.66
C TRP A 50 5.03 -12.26 7.73
N MET A 51 4.82 -11.54 6.65
CA MET A 51 5.12 -10.11 6.56
C MET A 51 3.83 -9.29 6.64
N HIS A 52 3.98 -8.01 6.95
CA HIS A 52 2.90 -7.02 6.92
C HIS A 52 3.09 -6.12 5.71
N ALA A 53 2.01 -5.77 5.04
CA ALA A 53 2.04 -4.91 3.87
C ALA A 53 1.19 -3.67 4.09
N TYR A 54 1.69 -2.54 3.57
CA TYR A 54 1.06 -1.23 3.71
C TYR A 54 1.12 -0.49 2.38
N THR A 55 0.06 0.24 2.08
CA THR A 55 -0.01 1.10 0.89
C THR A 55 -0.36 2.51 1.31
N TYR A 56 0.39 3.48 0.79
CA TYR A 56 0.24 4.91 1.08
C TYR A 56 0.09 5.70 -0.22
N ILE A 57 -0.72 6.73 -0.20
CA ILE A 57 -0.84 7.72 -1.28
C ILE A 57 -0.79 9.11 -0.68
N ASP A 58 0.10 9.96 -1.20
CA ASP A 58 0.20 11.37 -0.82
C ASP A 58 -0.81 12.18 -1.63
N TYR A 59 -2.06 12.18 -1.17
CA TYR A 59 -3.15 12.82 -1.91
C TYR A 59 -3.06 14.34 -1.99
N ASN A 60 -2.44 14.99 -1.01
CA ASN A 60 -2.33 16.45 -0.97
C ASN A 60 -1.02 16.96 -1.56
N ASN A 61 -0.16 16.06 -2.05
CA ASN A 61 1.13 16.39 -2.65
C ASN A 61 2.02 17.27 -1.75
N ASP A 62 1.98 17.03 -0.44
CA ASP A 62 2.82 17.75 0.53
C ASP A 62 4.22 17.14 0.71
N GLY A 63 4.50 16.04 0.02
CA GLY A 63 5.78 15.34 0.09
C GLY A 63 5.93 14.43 1.30
N LYS A 64 4.86 14.20 2.04
CA LYS A 64 4.85 13.35 3.24
C LYS A 64 3.74 12.33 3.15
N PHE A 65 3.94 11.20 3.81
CA PHE A 65 2.87 10.24 4.07
C PHE A 65 2.46 10.37 5.53
N THR A 66 1.27 10.88 5.76
CA THR A 66 0.72 11.09 7.10
C THR A 66 -0.39 10.09 7.33
N PRO A 67 -0.11 8.96 8.00
CA PRO A 67 -1.14 7.99 8.33
C PRO A 67 -2.03 8.54 9.45
N LYS A 68 -3.32 8.23 9.37
CA LYS A 68 -4.30 8.51 10.41
C LYS A 68 -5.04 7.23 10.72
N VAL A 69 -4.69 6.62 11.84
CA VAL A 69 -5.17 5.30 12.23
C VAL A 69 -5.73 5.39 13.65
N ASN A 70 -6.92 4.87 13.83
CA ASN A 70 -7.56 4.79 15.14
C ASN A 70 -6.92 3.71 16.02
N ASP A 71 -7.17 3.74 17.32
CA ASP A 71 -6.64 2.74 18.26
C ASP A 71 -7.07 1.31 17.90
N ASN A 72 -8.22 1.14 17.28
CA ASN A 72 -8.68 -0.15 16.79
C ASN A 72 -8.11 -0.54 15.43
N LEU A 73 -7.14 0.21 14.91
CA LEU A 73 -6.46 0.02 13.63
C LEU A 73 -7.32 0.28 12.39
N SER A 74 -8.49 0.86 12.52
CA SER A 74 -9.24 1.37 11.37
C SER A 74 -8.59 2.65 10.84
N ILE A 75 -8.65 2.83 9.54
CA ILE A 75 -8.08 4.00 8.88
C ILE A 75 -9.09 5.15 8.94
N GLU A 76 -8.64 6.31 9.39
CA GLU A 76 -9.45 7.53 9.40
C GLU A 76 -9.53 8.17 8.01
N ALA A 77 -10.59 8.93 7.78
CA ALA A 77 -10.70 9.75 6.57
C ALA A 77 -9.54 10.75 6.48
N GLY A 78 -9.02 10.93 5.28
CA GLY A 78 -7.89 11.83 5.03
C GLY A 78 -6.53 11.26 5.36
N SER A 79 -6.45 9.98 5.72
CA SER A 79 -5.19 9.28 5.92
C SER A 79 -4.48 9.05 4.58
N ASP A 80 -3.16 9.23 4.57
CA ASP A 80 -2.33 8.82 3.43
C ASP A 80 -2.08 7.32 3.42
N LEU A 81 -2.16 6.65 4.57
CA LEU A 81 -2.25 5.19 4.61
C LEU A 81 -3.65 4.80 4.11
N VAL A 82 -3.72 4.04 3.04
CA VAL A 82 -4.99 3.71 2.39
C VAL A 82 -5.40 2.25 2.54
N SER A 83 -4.44 1.37 2.79
CA SER A 83 -4.71 -0.05 2.99
C SER A 83 -3.54 -0.75 3.66
N PHE A 84 -3.83 -1.76 4.45
CA PHE A 84 -2.81 -2.63 5.01
C PHE A 84 -3.36 -4.01 5.32
N SER A 85 -2.47 -4.99 5.39
CA SER A 85 -2.79 -6.34 5.85
C SER A 85 -1.63 -6.94 6.60
N PHE A 86 -1.96 -7.72 7.63
CA PHE A 86 -0.98 -8.45 8.41
C PHE A 86 -1.09 -9.92 8.08
N TYR A 87 0.06 -10.54 7.93
CA TYR A 87 0.17 -11.98 7.79
C TYR A 87 1.11 -12.49 8.87
N GLY A 88 0.97 -11.95 10.07
CA GLY A 88 1.71 -12.37 11.22
C GLY A 88 1.09 -13.58 11.89
N GLY A 89 1.90 -14.46 12.39
CA GLY A 89 1.48 -15.54 13.24
C GLY A 89 1.10 -15.03 14.63
N ASN A 90 1.81 -15.47 15.61
CA ASN A 90 1.54 -15.13 17.00
C ASN A 90 1.86 -13.68 17.38
N ASP A 91 2.59 -12.99 16.54
CA ASP A 91 3.04 -11.61 16.81
C ASP A 91 2.01 -10.57 16.43
N ASN A 92 0.97 -11.00 15.75
CA ASN A 92 -0.04 -10.07 15.30
C ASN A 92 -1.17 -10.02 16.32
N GLU A 93 -1.06 -9.09 17.20
CA GLU A 93 -1.96 -8.90 18.32
C GLU A 93 -3.42 -8.81 17.91
N ASN A 94 -3.70 -8.27 16.73
CA ASN A 94 -5.06 -8.06 16.25
C ASN A 94 -5.45 -8.96 15.08
N GLY A 95 -4.48 -9.51 14.36
CA GLY A 95 -4.73 -10.44 13.26
C GLY A 95 -5.68 -9.90 12.18
N LYS A 96 -5.73 -8.59 11.99
CA LYS A 96 -6.72 -7.97 11.12
C LYS A 96 -6.06 -7.09 10.06
N ASN A 97 -6.73 -6.97 8.93
CA ASN A 97 -6.39 -5.98 7.92
C ASN A 97 -7.14 -4.66 8.15
N SER A 98 -6.90 -3.68 7.29
CA SER A 98 -7.53 -2.35 7.39
C SER A 98 -9.05 -2.36 7.21
N ALA A 99 -9.62 -3.43 6.69
CA ALA A 99 -11.07 -3.61 6.61
C ALA A 99 -11.67 -4.27 7.85
N GLY A 100 -10.86 -4.57 8.86
CA GLY A 100 -11.30 -5.25 10.08
C GLY A 100 -11.48 -6.75 9.94
N THR A 101 -11.02 -7.33 8.84
CA THR A 101 -11.13 -8.78 8.59
C THR A 101 -9.95 -9.49 9.24
N SER A 102 -10.24 -10.59 9.94
CA SER A 102 -9.21 -11.45 10.51
C SER A 102 -8.44 -12.16 9.40
N ILE A 103 -7.12 -12.15 9.54
CA ILE A 103 -6.22 -12.75 8.57
C ILE A 103 -5.68 -14.05 9.13
N SER A 104 -5.67 -15.06 8.29
CA SER A 104 -5.05 -16.35 8.58
C SER A 104 -4.06 -16.71 7.46
N GLY A 105 -3.09 -17.54 7.79
CA GLY A 105 -2.07 -17.96 6.84
C GLY A 105 -0.86 -17.05 6.80
N SER A 106 0.11 -17.43 6.01
CA SER A 106 1.43 -16.80 5.98
C SER A 106 1.55 -15.66 4.97
N GLY A 107 0.58 -15.49 4.08
CA GLY A 107 0.71 -14.56 2.95
C GLY A 107 1.93 -14.88 2.08
N ARG A 108 2.28 -16.16 1.96
CA ARG A 108 3.52 -16.55 1.31
C ARG A 108 3.57 -16.10 -0.14
N ASN A 109 4.63 -15.41 -0.49
CA ASN A 109 4.94 -14.87 -1.81
C ASN A 109 3.94 -13.84 -2.35
N THR A 110 2.84 -13.59 -1.66
CA THR A 110 1.86 -12.58 -2.08
C THR A 110 1.14 -12.00 -0.86
N LEU A 111 1.17 -10.69 -0.76
CA LEU A 111 0.43 -9.95 0.26
C LEU A 111 -0.65 -9.13 -0.45
N VAL A 112 -1.90 -9.53 -0.27
CA VAL A 112 -3.06 -8.80 -0.78
C VAL A 112 -3.62 -7.96 0.35
N MET A 113 -3.85 -6.69 0.09
CA MET A 113 -4.44 -5.75 1.03
C MET A 113 -5.90 -5.47 0.65
N PRO A 114 -6.72 -5.00 1.58
CA PRO A 114 -8.10 -4.63 1.27
C PRO A 114 -8.19 -3.61 0.15
N ALA A 115 -9.22 -3.75 -0.66
CA ALA A 115 -9.58 -2.73 -1.65
C ALA A 115 -9.87 -1.40 -0.94
N PHE A 116 -9.52 -0.32 -1.60
CA PHE A 116 -9.87 1.03 -1.17
C PHE A 116 -10.37 1.84 -2.36
N THR A 117 -11.05 2.93 -2.06
CA THR A 117 -11.64 3.79 -3.10
C THR A 117 -10.87 5.10 -3.19
N ILE A 118 -10.44 5.46 -4.40
CA ILE A 118 -9.90 6.79 -4.66
C ILE A 118 -11.02 7.81 -4.43
N PRO A 119 -10.83 8.83 -3.58
CA PRO A 119 -11.88 9.82 -3.35
C PRO A 119 -12.38 10.42 -4.67
N ALA A 120 -13.69 10.53 -4.80
CA ALA A 120 -14.32 10.98 -6.04
C ALA A 120 -13.97 12.42 -6.44
N ASP A 121 -13.57 13.22 -5.45
CA ASP A 121 -13.16 14.62 -5.66
C ASP A 121 -11.65 14.77 -5.90
N THR A 122 -10.91 13.66 -6.01
CA THR A 122 -9.49 13.72 -6.30
C THR A 122 -9.26 14.32 -7.70
N LYS A 123 -8.43 15.34 -7.74
CA LYS A 123 -8.09 15.98 -9.03
C LYS A 123 -7.18 15.09 -9.86
N PRO A 124 -7.38 15.03 -11.18
CA PRO A 124 -6.44 14.35 -12.06
C PRO A 124 -5.02 14.89 -11.88
N GLY A 125 -4.06 13.99 -11.87
CA GLY A 125 -2.66 14.34 -11.69
C GLY A 125 -1.82 13.17 -11.23
N MET A 126 -0.57 13.48 -10.91
CA MET A 126 0.41 12.51 -10.45
C MET A 126 0.55 12.60 -8.93
N TYR A 127 0.43 11.46 -8.29
CA TYR A 127 0.52 11.34 -6.83
C TYR A 127 1.60 10.33 -6.47
N ARG A 128 2.39 10.61 -5.46
CA ARG A 128 3.36 9.64 -4.97
C ARG A 128 2.62 8.54 -4.21
N MET A 129 3.00 7.30 -4.50
CA MET A 129 2.45 6.10 -3.88
C MET A 129 3.59 5.26 -3.32
N ARG A 130 3.36 4.66 -2.18
CA ARG A 130 4.35 3.83 -1.49
C ARG A 130 3.74 2.49 -1.11
N TYR A 131 4.51 1.44 -1.38
CA TYR A 131 4.27 0.13 -0.80
C TYR A 131 5.37 -0.15 0.21
N LYS A 132 4.99 -0.63 1.37
CA LYS A 132 5.92 -1.06 2.41
C LYS A 132 5.62 -2.50 2.77
N VAL A 133 6.66 -3.32 2.90
CA VAL A 133 6.60 -4.66 3.47
C VAL A 133 7.52 -4.68 4.67
N ASP A 134 7.02 -5.14 5.79
CA ASP A 134 7.76 -5.19 7.04
C ASP A 134 7.35 -6.41 7.85
N TRP A 135 8.16 -6.74 8.82
CA TRP A 135 7.93 -7.81 9.77
C TRP A 135 7.84 -7.21 11.18
N ASN A 136 7.47 -8.03 12.17
CA ASN A 136 7.37 -7.62 13.55
C ASN A 136 6.05 -6.88 13.86
N SER A 137 6.00 -6.02 14.86
CA SER A 137 4.76 -5.38 15.27
C SER A 137 4.16 -4.48 14.18
N ILE A 138 2.88 -4.22 14.33
CA ILE A 138 2.13 -3.35 13.44
C ILE A 138 2.68 -1.92 13.52
N ASP A 139 3.10 -1.39 12.39
CA ASP A 139 3.70 -0.07 12.32
C ASP A 139 3.14 0.74 11.13
N PRO A 140 1.90 1.23 11.22
CA PRO A 140 1.29 1.99 10.14
C PRO A 140 2.00 3.32 9.85
N ALA A 141 2.54 3.93 10.89
CA ALA A 141 3.31 5.17 10.76
C ALA A 141 4.70 4.94 10.16
N GLY A 142 5.12 3.69 10.15
CA GLY A 142 6.47 3.23 9.99
C GLY A 142 7.26 3.86 8.89
N SER A 143 8.29 4.48 9.35
CA SER A 143 9.44 4.88 8.57
C SER A 143 10.51 3.79 8.66
N ILE A 144 11.58 3.99 7.97
CA ILE A 144 12.82 3.26 8.21
C ILE A 144 13.38 3.81 9.53
N ASP A 145 13.03 3.22 10.64
CA ASP A 145 13.50 3.70 11.93
C ASP A 145 14.66 2.88 12.48
N GLN A 146 15.28 3.41 13.51
CA GLN A 146 16.48 2.83 14.09
C GLN A 146 16.17 1.74 15.12
N SER A 147 14.99 1.77 15.71
CA SER A 147 14.61 0.83 16.76
C SER A 147 14.03 -0.46 16.21
N ASN A 148 13.40 -0.37 15.05
CA ASN A 148 12.80 -1.52 14.35
C ASN A 148 13.07 -1.39 12.84
N PRO A 149 14.32 -1.53 12.41
CA PRO A 149 14.69 -1.22 11.03
C PRO A 149 14.14 -2.25 10.06
N ILE A 150 13.45 -1.76 9.06
CA ILE A 150 12.88 -2.59 7.97
C ILE A 150 13.94 -3.49 7.35
N ILE A 151 15.15 -2.98 7.19
CA ILE A 151 16.26 -3.75 6.61
C ILE A 151 16.59 -4.99 7.44
N GLY A 152 16.57 -4.87 8.76
CA GLY A 152 16.83 -5.99 9.67
C GLY A 152 15.71 -7.02 9.65
N ASN A 153 14.52 -6.62 9.24
CA ASN A 153 13.34 -7.47 9.17
C ASN A 153 13.15 -8.14 7.79
N GLY A 154 14.04 -7.88 6.85
CA GLY A 154 13.90 -8.41 5.49
C GLY A 154 12.81 -7.72 4.67
N GLY A 155 12.33 -6.58 5.12
CA GLY A 155 11.31 -5.80 4.44
C GLY A 155 11.88 -4.80 3.43
N GLY A 156 11.02 -3.96 2.91
CA GLY A 156 11.41 -2.94 1.95
C GLY A 156 10.30 -1.94 1.64
N ILE A 157 10.70 -0.88 0.99
CA ILE A 157 9.83 0.20 0.54
C ILE A 157 10.02 0.40 -0.96
N ILE A 158 8.92 0.45 -1.69
CA ILE A 158 8.91 0.76 -3.11
C ILE A 158 8.05 1.99 -3.32
N ALA A 159 8.65 3.02 -3.91
CA ALA A 159 7.95 4.23 -4.33
C ALA A 159 7.63 4.15 -5.82
N VAL A 160 6.38 4.40 -6.16
CA VAL A 160 5.88 4.51 -7.53
C VAL A 160 5.05 5.78 -7.65
N MET A 161 4.64 6.14 -8.87
CA MET A 161 3.64 7.17 -9.08
C MET A 161 2.28 6.55 -9.33
N LEU A 162 1.25 7.20 -8.81
CA LEU A 162 -0.12 6.92 -9.17
C LEU A 162 -0.62 8.03 -10.08
N ASN A 163 -0.93 7.69 -11.32
CA ASN A 163 -1.54 8.62 -12.24
C ASN A 163 -3.06 8.50 -12.10
N ILE A 164 -3.67 9.51 -11.49
CA ILE A 164 -5.13 9.61 -11.41
C ILE A 164 -5.58 10.41 -12.62
N HIS A 165 -6.35 9.77 -13.49
CA HIS A 165 -6.71 10.33 -14.79
C HIS A 165 -8.21 10.20 -15.04
N GLY A 166 -8.69 11.07 -15.93
CA GLY A 166 -10.10 11.11 -16.31
C GLY A 166 -10.97 11.72 -15.22
N ALA A 167 -12.20 11.97 -15.57
CA ALA A 167 -13.24 12.28 -14.62
C ALA A 167 -13.77 10.98 -14.03
N TYR A 168 -14.21 11.04 -12.78
CA TYR A 168 -15.09 10.01 -12.25
C TYR A 168 -16.24 9.85 -13.26
N ALA A 169 -16.42 8.62 -13.70
CA ALA A 169 -17.25 8.29 -14.83
C ALA A 169 -18.46 9.19 -14.93
N ASN A 170 -18.31 10.22 -15.66
CA ASN A 170 -19.44 11.02 -15.99
C ASN A 170 -20.12 10.35 -17.17
N VAL A 171 -21.12 9.61 -16.85
CA VAL A 171 -21.86 8.84 -17.84
C VAL A 171 -22.58 9.69 -18.88
N ASN A 172 -22.58 10.99 -18.64
CA ASN A 172 -23.17 11.93 -19.59
C ASN A 172 -22.16 12.49 -20.61
N ASP A 173 -20.94 12.11 -20.43
CA ASP A 173 -19.86 12.50 -21.34
C ASP A 173 -19.79 11.54 -22.52
#